data_d052590252c3fe84d8ee9f4c45c3eb3c
#
_entry.id   d052590252c3fe84d8ee9f4c45c3eb3c
#
_cell.length_a   1.000
_cell.length_b   1.000
_cell.length_c   1.000
_cell.angle_alpha   90.00
_cell.angle_beta   90.00
_cell.angle_gamma   90.00
#
_symmetry.space_group_name_H-M   'P 1'
#
loop_
_entity.id
_entity.type
_entity.pdbx_description
1 polymer ?
#
loop_
_entity_poly.entity_id
_entity_poly.type
_entity_poly.pdbx_seq_one_letter_code
_entity_poly.pdbx_strand_id
1 'polypeptide(L)'
;MDDARPDPAISSSADPERERLMAVLRRVADPEIGESIVDLGLVDSLVVGPAGVTLTLIPTSATCPMADVLIEDAETALRQACPADWAVAVEMDWDATWTPQRMSTALRLRLGWA
;
A
#
# COMPACT_ATOMS: atom_id res chain seq x y z
N MET A 1 15.42 7.51 -24.03
CA MET A 1 15.36 7.37 -23.34
C MET A 1 15.20 7.26 -22.75
N ASP A 2 15.13 7.37 -22.82
CA ASP A 2 15.01 7.20 -22.00
C ASP A 2 14.62 6.75 -21.47
N ASP A 3 14.66 6.56 -21.66
CA ASP A 3 14.34 5.98 -20.94
C ASP A 3 14.34 5.38 -20.35
N ALA A 4 14.57 5.24 -20.31
CA ALA A 4 14.75 4.51 -19.78
C ALA A 4 14.38 4.11 -18.93
N ARG A 5 14.32 4.07 -18.67
CA ARG A 5 14.07 3.81 -17.70
C ARG A 5 14.37 3.43 -16.98
N PRO A 6 14.23 3.42 -17.10
CA PRO A 6 15.08 3.20 -16.13
C PRO A 6 14.98 2.95 -14.80
N ASP A 7 15.36 3.80 -13.99
CA ASP A 7 15.24 3.49 -12.57
C ASP A 7 13.77 3.21 -12.24
N PRO A 8 13.42 1.98 -11.82
CA PRO A 8 12.02 1.65 -11.56
C PRO A 8 11.41 2.50 -10.47
N ALA A 9 12.20 2.90 -9.48
CA ALA A 9 11.69 3.71 -8.39
C ALA A 9 11.27 5.10 -8.89
N ILE A 10 12.07 5.68 -9.77
CA ILE A 10 11.74 6.96 -10.36
C ILE A 10 10.53 6.85 -11.26
N SER A 11 10.50 5.81 -12.08
CA SER A 11 9.35 5.57 -12.96
C SER A 11 8.08 5.42 -12.16
N SER A 12 8.14 4.67 -11.07
CA SER A 12 6.96 4.45 -10.23
C SER A 12 6.46 5.75 -9.62
N SER A 13 7.36 6.60 -9.13
CA SER A 13 6.93 7.83 -8.49
C SER A 13 6.37 8.84 -9.49
N ALA A 14 6.73 8.71 -10.76
CA ALA A 14 6.20 9.58 -11.82
C ALA A 14 4.96 9.02 -12.49
N ASP A 15 4.58 7.81 -12.17
CA ASP A 15 3.45 7.13 -12.80
C ASP A 15 2.13 7.64 -12.20
N PRO A 16 1.29 8.34 -12.97
CA PRO A 16 0.03 8.85 -12.43
C PRO A 16 -0.94 7.76 -12.03
N GLU A 17 -0.86 6.59 -12.65
CA GLU A 17 -1.72 5.48 -12.28
C GLU A 17 -1.37 4.95 -10.90
N ARG A 18 -0.07 4.81 -10.61
CA ARG A 18 0.38 4.39 -9.30
C ARG A 18 0.00 5.41 -8.24
N GLU A 19 0.15 6.70 -8.56
CA GLU A 19 -0.22 7.77 -7.64
C GLU A 19 -1.72 7.74 -7.34
N ARG A 20 -2.53 7.51 -8.36
CA ARG A 20 -3.97 7.41 -8.19
C ARG A 20 -4.34 6.25 -7.27
N LEU A 21 -3.71 5.11 -7.46
CA LEU A 21 -3.99 3.93 -6.64
C LEU A 21 -3.48 4.10 -5.21
N MET A 22 -2.34 4.78 -5.03
CA MET A 22 -1.88 5.10 -3.69
C MET A 22 -2.89 6.01 -2.97
N ALA A 23 -3.48 6.96 -3.68
CA ALA A 23 -4.50 7.82 -3.09
C ALA A 23 -5.73 7.01 -2.69
N VAL A 24 -6.10 6.01 -3.47
CA VAL A 24 -7.19 5.10 -3.12
C VAL A 24 -6.85 4.34 -1.84
N LEU A 25 -5.63 3.83 -1.75
CA LEU A 25 -5.20 3.07 -0.57
C LEU A 25 -5.13 3.92 0.69
N ARG A 26 -4.92 5.23 0.56
CA ARG A 26 -4.94 6.11 1.74
C ARG A 26 -6.29 6.14 2.43
N ARG A 27 -7.35 5.72 1.75
CA ARG A 27 -8.68 5.65 2.32
C ARG A 27 -8.94 4.33 3.04
N VAL A 28 -8.04 3.37 2.89
CA VAL A 28 -8.16 2.08 3.57
C VAL A 28 -7.52 2.21 4.94
N ALA A 29 -8.30 1.97 5.99
CA ALA A 29 -7.82 2.12 7.36
C ALA A 29 -7.60 0.75 7.98
N ASP A 30 -6.57 0.67 8.82
CA ASP A 30 -6.38 -0.51 9.65
C ASP A 30 -7.53 -0.56 10.65
N PRO A 31 -8.31 -1.65 10.70
CA PRO A 31 -9.50 -1.69 11.55
C PRO A 31 -9.18 -1.66 13.04
N GLU A 32 -7.98 -2.02 13.45
CA GLU A 32 -7.59 -1.99 14.85
C GLU A 32 -7.11 -0.61 15.30
N ILE A 33 -6.48 0.13 14.39
CA ILE A 33 -5.85 1.40 14.72
C ILE A 33 -6.67 2.59 14.25
N GLY A 34 -7.39 2.41 13.13
CA GLY A 34 -8.20 3.49 12.55
C GLY A 34 -7.43 4.47 11.71
N GLU A 35 -6.16 4.18 11.39
CA GLU A 35 -5.34 5.04 10.57
C GLU A 35 -5.13 4.41 9.19
N SER A 36 -4.83 5.27 8.21
CA SER A 36 -4.59 4.83 6.85
C SER A 36 -3.42 3.85 6.77
N ILE A 37 -3.59 2.78 5.99
CA ILE A 37 -2.51 1.80 5.80
C ILE A 37 -1.29 2.42 5.13
N VAL A 38 -1.48 3.46 4.33
CA VAL A 38 -0.36 4.16 3.70
C VAL A 38 0.42 4.95 4.75
N ASP A 39 -0.29 5.69 5.59
CA ASP A 39 0.35 6.50 6.64
C ASP A 39 1.01 5.62 7.70
N LEU A 40 0.45 4.46 7.97
CA LEU A 40 1.05 3.52 8.92
C LEU A 40 2.29 2.85 8.36
N GLY A 41 2.52 2.94 7.05
CA GLY A 41 3.65 2.27 6.43
C GLY A 41 3.45 0.79 6.23
N LEU A 42 2.20 0.36 6.08
CA LEU A 42 1.88 -1.05 5.87
C LEU A 42 1.98 -1.45 4.41
N VAL A 43 2.06 -0.47 3.49
CA VAL A 43 2.24 -0.74 2.07
C VAL A 43 3.72 -0.91 1.80
N ASP A 44 4.14 -2.14 1.54
CA ASP A 44 5.54 -2.42 1.25
C ASP A 44 5.86 -2.11 -0.21
N SER A 45 4.97 -2.52 -1.12
CA SER A 45 5.16 -2.23 -2.53
C SER A 45 3.82 -2.19 -3.24
N LEU A 46 3.77 -1.40 -4.30
CA LEU A 46 2.62 -1.34 -5.19
C LEU A 46 3.17 -1.34 -6.61
N VAL A 47 2.96 -2.44 -7.31
CA VAL A 47 3.47 -2.62 -8.67
C VAL A 47 2.29 -2.58 -9.63
N VAL A 48 2.33 -1.63 -10.56
CA VAL A 48 1.26 -1.45 -11.55
C VAL A 48 1.79 -1.89 -12.91
N GLY A 49 1.14 -2.87 -13.49
CA GLY A 49 1.47 -3.36 -14.82
C GLY A 49 0.44 -2.91 -15.84
N PRO A 50 0.58 -3.37 -17.08
CA PRO A 50 -0.35 -2.95 -18.16
C PRO A 50 -1.75 -3.51 -18.02
N ALA A 51 -1.93 -4.57 -17.25
CA ALA A 51 -3.25 -5.20 -17.10
C ALA A 51 -3.48 -5.70 -15.68
N GLY A 52 -2.81 -5.11 -14.70
CA GLY A 52 -2.99 -5.57 -13.33
C GLY A 52 -2.17 -4.80 -12.34
N VAL A 53 -2.44 -5.06 -11.06
CA VAL A 53 -1.74 -4.41 -9.97
C VAL A 53 -1.48 -5.44 -8.88
N THR A 54 -0.31 -5.36 -8.26
CA THR A 54 0.05 -6.20 -7.13
C THR A 54 0.44 -5.31 -5.96
N LEU A 55 -0.26 -5.51 -4.85
CA LEU A 55 0.00 -4.79 -3.60
C LEU A 55 0.57 -5.76 -2.60
N THR A 56 1.70 -5.40 -2.00
CA THR A 56 2.29 -6.17 -0.91
C THR A 56 2.18 -5.36 0.36
N LEU A 57 1.57 -5.96 1.37
CA LEU A 57 1.39 -5.35 2.69
C LEU A 57 2.29 -6.04 3.70
N ILE A 58 2.56 -5.36 4.81
CA ILE A 58 3.23 -5.98 5.94
C ILE A 58 2.34 -5.86 7.17
N PRO A 59 2.39 -6.86 8.07
CA PRO A 59 1.58 -6.80 9.29
C PRO A 59 2.25 -5.95 10.35
N THR A 60 1.44 -5.36 11.24
CA THR A 60 1.99 -4.62 12.37
C THR A 60 2.53 -5.55 13.46
N SER A 61 2.13 -6.80 13.43
CA SER A 61 2.63 -7.80 14.36
C SER A 61 2.60 -9.17 13.69
N ALA A 62 3.34 -10.12 14.27
CA ALA A 62 3.42 -11.48 13.73
C ALA A 62 2.07 -12.20 13.77
N THR A 63 1.18 -11.76 14.65
CA THR A 63 -0.16 -12.33 14.78
C THR A 63 -1.18 -11.22 14.60
N CYS A 64 -1.43 -10.85 13.34
CA CYS A 64 -2.40 -9.81 13.04
C CYS A 64 -3.76 -10.47 12.79
N PRO A 65 -4.69 -10.45 13.77
CA PRO A 65 -5.97 -11.14 13.60
C PRO A 65 -6.87 -10.49 12.55
N MET A 66 -6.57 -9.24 12.20
CA MET A 66 -7.36 -8.53 11.21
C MET A 66 -6.70 -8.50 9.83
N ALA A 67 -5.69 -9.34 9.61
CA ALA A 67 -4.98 -9.35 8.33
C ALA A 67 -5.91 -9.66 7.17
N ASP A 68 -6.82 -10.60 7.35
CA ASP A 68 -7.76 -10.98 6.29
C ASP A 68 -8.68 -9.81 5.94
N VAL A 69 -9.14 -9.08 6.94
CA VAL A 69 -9.98 -7.91 6.72
C VAL A 69 -9.21 -6.83 5.97
N LEU A 70 -7.96 -6.62 6.37
CA LEU A 70 -7.12 -5.61 5.75
C LEU A 70 -6.85 -5.94 4.28
N ILE A 71 -6.52 -7.19 4.00
CA ILE A 71 -6.30 -7.66 2.63
C ILE A 71 -7.58 -7.47 1.80
N GLU A 72 -8.71 -7.87 2.36
CA GLU A 72 -9.98 -7.79 1.65
C GLU A 72 -10.39 -6.35 1.37
N ASP A 73 -10.21 -5.46 2.34
CA ASP A 73 -10.54 -4.05 2.16
C ASP A 73 -9.66 -3.41 1.10
N ALA A 74 -8.36 -3.71 1.13
CA ALA A 74 -7.44 -3.18 0.13
C ALA A 74 -7.76 -3.71 -1.26
N GLU A 75 -8.07 -4.99 -1.36
CA GLU A 75 -8.44 -5.60 -2.63
C GLU A 75 -9.69 -4.96 -3.19
N THR A 76 -10.71 -4.78 -2.36
CA THR A 76 -11.96 -4.16 -2.79
C THR A 76 -11.73 -2.75 -3.30
N ALA A 77 -10.93 -1.97 -2.58
CA ALA A 77 -10.65 -0.60 -2.97
C ALA A 77 -9.92 -0.56 -4.32
N LEU A 78 -8.95 -1.45 -4.51
CA LEU A 78 -8.22 -1.49 -5.77
C LEU A 78 -9.10 -1.96 -6.93
N ARG A 79 -9.96 -2.95 -6.71
CA ARG A 79 -10.85 -3.42 -7.76
C ARG A 79 -11.82 -2.34 -8.21
N GLN A 80 -12.30 -1.53 -7.28
CA GLN A 80 -13.20 -0.44 -7.61
C GLN A 80 -12.50 0.67 -8.39
N ALA A 81 -11.19 0.80 -8.21
CA ALA A 81 -10.42 1.86 -8.84
C ALA A 81 -9.77 1.45 -10.16
N CYS A 82 -9.70 0.15 -10.43
CA CYS A 82 -9.06 -0.37 -11.62
C CYS A 82 -10.08 -0.80 -12.67
N PRO A 83 -9.70 -0.87 -13.97
CA PRO A 83 -10.58 -1.43 -14.98
C PRO A 83 -11.01 -2.85 -14.62
N ALA A 84 -12.21 -3.23 -15.02
CA ALA A 84 -12.82 -4.50 -14.62
C ALA A 84 -12.02 -5.72 -15.10
N ASP A 85 -11.24 -5.58 -16.16
CA ASP A 85 -10.46 -6.68 -16.70
C ASP A 85 -9.05 -6.76 -16.13
N TRP A 86 -8.70 -5.87 -15.22
CA TRP A 86 -7.39 -5.93 -14.56
C TRP A 86 -7.37 -6.99 -13.47
N ALA A 87 -6.22 -7.66 -13.37
CA ALA A 87 -5.97 -8.55 -12.26
C ALA A 87 -5.53 -7.73 -11.05
N VAL A 88 -6.13 -8.00 -9.90
CA VAL A 88 -5.76 -7.34 -8.64
C VAL A 88 -5.31 -8.40 -7.69
N ALA A 89 -4.06 -8.29 -7.21
CA ALA A 89 -3.49 -9.21 -6.24
C ALA A 89 -3.04 -8.42 -5.01
N VAL A 90 -3.43 -8.89 -3.84
CA VAL A 90 -3.01 -8.31 -2.57
C VAL A 90 -2.39 -9.42 -1.73
N GLU A 91 -1.17 -9.21 -1.30
CA GLU A 91 -0.40 -10.20 -0.56
C GLU A 91 0.10 -9.60 0.74
N MET A 92 0.27 -10.45 1.76
CA MET A 92 0.84 -10.05 3.04
C MET A 92 2.22 -10.71 3.16
N ASP A 93 3.25 -9.90 3.38
CA ASP A 93 4.61 -10.40 3.60
C ASP A 93 4.80 -10.61 5.10
N TRP A 94 4.60 -11.84 5.55
CA TRP A 94 4.70 -12.18 6.96
C TRP A 94 6.13 -12.17 7.48
N ASP A 95 7.12 -12.15 6.59
CA ASP A 95 8.53 -12.12 6.98
C ASP A 95 9.02 -10.70 7.23
N ALA A 96 8.28 -9.72 6.76
CA ALA A 96 8.66 -8.32 6.96
C ALA A 96 8.28 -7.86 8.36
N THR A 97 9.11 -6.98 8.93
CA THR A 97 8.88 -6.45 10.26
C THR A 97 8.47 -4.98 10.16
N TRP A 98 7.32 -4.66 10.70
CA TRP A 98 6.86 -3.27 10.79
C TRP A 98 7.56 -2.58 11.96
N THR A 99 7.94 -1.32 11.73
CA THR A 99 8.48 -0.47 12.81
C THR A 99 7.81 0.90 12.73
N PRO A 100 7.79 1.65 13.85
CA PRO A 100 7.19 3.00 13.84
C PRO A 100 7.83 3.96 12.85
N GLN A 101 9.08 3.72 12.46
CA GLN A 101 9.75 4.55 11.47
C GLN A 101 9.10 4.45 10.09
N ARG A 102 8.30 3.42 9.86
CA ARG A 102 7.60 3.27 8.59
C ARG A 102 6.38 4.19 8.48
N MET A 103 5.91 4.72 9.61
CA MET A 103 4.80 5.67 9.60
C MET A 103 5.21 6.97 8.93
N SER A 104 4.23 7.65 8.30
CA SER A 104 4.49 8.96 7.73
C SER A 104 4.87 9.94 8.83
N THR A 105 5.63 10.98 8.46
CA THR A 105 6.02 12.00 9.41
C THR A 105 4.80 12.66 10.03
N ALA A 106 3.79 12.95 9.22
CA ALA A 106 2.56 13.58 9.69
C ALA A 106 1.87 12.73 10.76
N LEU A 107 1.80 11.42 10.55
CA LEU A 107 1.17 10.53 11.52
C LEU A 107 1.97 10.44 12.80
N ARG A 108 3.30 10.35 12.70
CA ARG A 108 4.15 10.28 13.90
C ARG A 108 4.02 11.54 14.73
N LEU A 109 3.94 12.69 14.07
CA LEU A 109 3.76 13.96 14.78
C LEU A 109 2.42 14.00 15.49
N ARG A 110 1.36 13.54 14.81
CA ARG A 110 0.02 13.53 15.38
C ARG A 110 -0.07 12.61 16.59
N LEU A 111 0.66 11.50 16.56
CA LEU A 111 0.67 10.54 17.67
C LEU A 111 1.69 10.89 18.76
N GLY A 112 2.50 11.92 18.54
CA GLY A 112 3.49 12.31 19.52
C GLY A 112 4.76 11.47 19.51
N TRP A 113 5.04 10.81 18.39
CA TRP A 113 6.19 9.89 18.25
C TRP A 113 7.37 10.52 17.53
N ALA A 114 7.22 11.72 17.04
CA ALA A 114 8.29 12.38 16.30
C ALA A 114 9.29 13.03 17.23
#